data_4b891e075eb5348effe1698f6c1557c1
#
_entry.id   4b891e075eb5348effe1698f6c1557c1
#
_cell.length_a   1.000
_cell.length_b   1.000
_cell.length_c   1.000
_cell.angle_alpha   90.00
_cell.angle_beta   90.00
_cell.angle_gamma   90.00
#
_symmetry.space_group_name_H-M   'P 1'
#
loop_
_entity.id
_entity.type
_entity.pdbx_description
1 polymer ?
#
loop_
_entity_poly.entity_id
_entity_poly.type
_entity_poly.pdbx_seq_one_letter_code
_entity_poly.pdbx_strand_id
1 'polypeptide(L)'
;AVTKFLLDLEPYARCSLRSLSYPLHEAGTYRPARSFAGRRPRMFEDGMICPGLPGELLMNYANIKYFDIADGEGVRTSLFVSGCRRGCKNCFNSVAWDFAAGEPFDRVVEDKIIESLDHPFIDGLTILGGEPMEPENQAGLVDFIERVRAAYPSGSGKTIWCFTGDVLEELMPGGRHHTEVTDRILACLDMLVDGPFVQDLYDITLRFRGSSNQRVIDMNATRARAEREGVALCDAVELWRDDPVYSTHTM
;
A
#
# COMPACT_ATOMS: atom_id res chain seq x y z
N ALA A 1 39.69 13.44 7.49
CA ALA A 1 38.81 13.16 6.35
C ALA A 1 37.31 13.16 6.72
N VAL A 2 36.95 13.39 7.98
CA VAL A 2 35.55 13.37 8.48
C VAL A 2 34.95 14.79 8.59
N THR A 3 35.82 15.84 8.54
CA THR A 3 35.39 17.22 8.79
C THR A 3 34.86 17.96 7.55
N LYS A 4 34.92 17.36 6.37
CA LYS A 4 34.49 18.02 5.12
C LYS A 4 33.06 17.67 4.69
N PHE A 5 32.41 16.69 5.36
CA PHE A 5 31.06 16.23 5.03
C PHE A 5 29.94 16.98 5.79
N LEU A 6 30.30 17.81 6.76
CA LEU A 6 29.35 18.54 7.60
C LEU A 6 29.04 19.98 7.15
N LEU A 7 29.72 20.47 6.12
CA LEU A 7 29.53 21.85 5.65
C LEU A 7 28.52 22.00 4.50
N ASP A 8 28.07 20.92 3.91
CA ASP A 8 27.11 20.95 2.77
C ASP A 8 25.64 20.77 3.18
N LEU A 9 25.32 20.67 4.49
CA LEU A 9 23.96 20.51 5.01
C LEU A 9 23.30 21.80 5.52
N GLU A 10 23.98 22.93 5.46
CA GLU A 10 23.46 24.21 5.95
C GLU A 10 22.23 24.78 5.20
N PRO A 11 21.93 24.47 3.92
CA PRO A 11 20.72 24.98 3.28
C PRO A 11 19.43 24.30 3.79
N TYR A 12 19.53 23.10 4.36
CA TYR A 12 18.34 22.29 4.74
C TYR A 12 17.82 22.54 6.17
N ALA A 13 18.65 23.12 7.03
CA ALA A 13 18.30 23.33 8.43
C ALA A 13 17.38 24.52 8.68
N ARG A 14 17.13 25.40 7.71
CA ARG A 14 16.32 26.62 7.89
C ARG A 14 14.84 26.48 7.56
N CYS A 15 14.41 25.36 6.98
CA CYS A 15 13.00 25.15 6.62
C CYS A 15 12.17 24.43 7.69
N SER A 16 12.79 23.84 8.73
CA SER A 16 12.10 22.94 9.68
C SER A 16 11.82 23.50 11.08
N LEU A 17 12.06 24.79 11.33
CA LEU A 17 11.80 25.41 12.65
C LEU A 17 10.96 26.69 12.54
N ARG A 18 9.72 26.57 12.07
CA ARG A 18 8.66 27.46 12.54
C ARG A 18 7.49 26.61 13.00
N SER A 19 7.51 26.32 14.29
CA SER A 19 6.43 25.77 15.07
C SER A 19 5.14 26.55 14.83
N LEU A 20 4.12 25.86 14.36
CA LEU A 20 2.74 26.31 14.44
C LEU A 20 2.21 25.92 15.81
N SER A 21 2.20 26.88 16.72
CA SER A 21 1.41 26.81 17.95
C SER A 21 -0.06 27.00 17.56
N TYR A 22 -0.85 25.95 17.68
CA TYR A 22 -2.31 26.05 17.65
C TYR A 22 -2.84 26.21 19.08
N PRO A 23 -3.73 27.17 19.33
CA PRO A 23 -4.43 27.26 20.60
C PRO A 23 -5.49 26.16 20.69
N LEU A 24 -5.51 25.48 21.83
CA LEU A 24 -6.61 24.59 22.24
C LEU A 24 -7.91 25.43 22.33
N HIS A 25 -8.90 25.08 21.54
CA HIS A 25 -10.26 25.57 21.69
C HIS A 25 -11.26 24.43 21.86
N GLU A 26 -12.13 24.66 22.84
CA GLU A 26 -13.13 23.76 23.38
C GLU A 26 -14.18 23.25 22.36
N ALA A 27 -14.82 22.17 22.75
CA ALA A 27 -15.90 21.46 22.07
C ALA A 27 -17.02 22.38 21.55
N GLY A 28 -17.38 22.27 20.27
CA GLY A 28 -18.51 22.96 19.70
C GLY A 28 -18.78 22.62 18.25
N THR A 29 -19.80 21.80 18.02
CA THR A 29 -20.65 21.68 16.82
C THR A 29 -20.00 21.64 15.44
N TYR A 30 -20.02 20.43 14.83
CA TYR A 30 -19.77 20.16 13.43
C TYR A 30 -20.63 21.01 12.49
N ARG A 31 -19.99 21.79 11.62
CA ARG A 31 -20.60 22.39 10.43
C ARG A 31 -19.88 21.86 9.19
N PRO A 32 -20.60 21.36 8.16
CA PRO A 32 -19.95 20.88 6.94
C PRO A 32 -19.29 22.04 6.18
N ALA A 33 -18.04 21.82 5.78
CA ALA A 33 -17.25 22.78 5.01
C ALA A 33 -17.82 22.93 3.60
N ARG A 34 -17.95 24.18 3.16
CA ARG A 34 -18.33 24.56 1.79
C ARG A 34 -17.20 24.23 0.82
N SER A 35 -17.61 23.76 -0.37
CA SER A 35 -16.75 23.49 -1.53
C SER A 35 -15.72 24.60 -1.77
N PHE A 36 -14.43 24.22 -1.82
CA PHE A 36 -13.37 25.10 -2.27
C PHE A 36 -13.09 24.83 -3.75
N ALA A 37 -13.77 25.58 -4.62
CA ALA A 37 -13.34 25.76 -5.99
C ALA A 37 -12.25 26.84 -6.00
N GLY A 38 -11.09 26.51 -6.59
CA GLY A 38 -10.16 27.44 -7.18
C GLY A 38 -9.44 28.40 -6.23
N ARG A 39 -8.31 28.00 -5.66
CA ARG A 39 -7.28 28.97 -5.27
C ARG A 39 -6.01 28.69 -6.06
N ARG A 40 -5.59 29.68 -6.85
CA ARG A 40 -4.25 29.73 -7.46
C ARG A 40 -3.20 29.76 -6.35
N PRO A 41 -2.02 29.13 -6.55
CA PRO A 41 -0.93 29.19 -5.59
C PRO A 41 -0.56 30.66 -5.35
N ARG A 42 -0.41 31.07 -4.07
CA ARG A 42 0.11 32.40 -3.72
C ARG A 42 1.60 32.43 -4.04
N MET A 43 2.01 33.33 -4.90
CA MET A 43 3.41 33.72 -5.02
C MET A 43 3.81 34.46 -3.75
N PHE A 44 4.91 34.08 -3.15
CA PHE A 44 5.58 34.90 -2.14
C PHE A 44 6.34 36.02 -2.85
N GLU A 45 6.38 37.22 -2.25
CA GLU A 45 6.93 38.45 -2.83
C GLU A 45 8.41 38.37 -3.21
N ASP A 46 9.12 37.32 -2.91
CA ASP A 46 10.55 37.16 -3.18
C ASP A 46 10.87 36.25 -4.38
N GLY A 47 9.91 35.90 -5.21
CA GLY A 47 10.16 35.16 -6.46
C GLY A 47 10.83 33.79 -6.30
N MET A 48 10.97 33.26 -5.08
CA MET A 48 11.59 31.97 -4.83
C MET A 48 10.51 30.89 -4.88
N ILE A 49 10.40 30.26 -6.04
CA ILE A 49 9.73 28.98 -6.19
C ILE A 49 10.59 28.00 -5.40
N CYS A 50 10.08 27.44 -4.30
CA CYS A 50 10.69 26.22 -3.78
C CYS A 50 10.59 25.20 -4.91
N PRO A 51 11.71 24.75 -5.52
CA PRO A 51 11.64 23.64 -6.43
C PRO A 51 11.16 22.46 -5.60
N GLY A 52 9.99 21.91 -5.95
CA GLY A 52 9.61 20.57 -5.51
C GLY A 52 10.83 19.68 -5.75
N LEU A 53 11.13 18.79 -4.81
CA LEU A 53 12.22 17.83 -4.97
C LEU A 53 12.10 17.22 -6.36
N PRO A 54 13.18 17.11 -7.14
CA PRO A 54 13.12 16.59 -8.49
C PRO A 54 12.66 15.14 -8.44
N GLY A 55 11.43 14.89 -8.92
CA GLY A 55 10.97 13.55 -9.31
C GLY A 55 10.44 12.66 -8.21
N GLU A 56 9.58 13.13 -7.30
CA GLU A 56 8.62 12.19 -6.71
C GLU A 56 7.77 11.64 -7.87
N LEU A 57 8.02 10.37 -8.22
CA LEU A 57 7.15 9.60 -9.09
C LEU A 57 5.83 9.40 -8.33
N LEU A 58 4.93 10.36 -8.46
CA LEU A 58 3.61 10.27 -7.86
C LEU A 58 2.84 9.21 -8.65
N MET A 59 2.62 8.05 -8.05
CA MET A 59 1.63 7.11 -8.56
C MET A 59 0.23 7.70 -8.31
N ASN A 60 -0.77 7.21 -9.04
CA ASN A 60 -2.16 7.52 -8.78
C ASN A 60 -2.85 6.36 -8.06
N TYR A 61 -3.94 6.67 -7.37
CA TYR A 61 -4.85 5.67 -6.82
C TYR A 61 -6.26 5.86 -7.41
N ALA A 62 -6.93 4.76 -7.71
CA ALA A 62 -8.28 4.79 -8.28
C ALA A 62 -9.34 4.98 -7.21
N ASN A 63 -9.13 4.43 -6.00
CA ASN A 63 -10.09 4.51 -4.90
C ASN A 63 -9.44 4.17 -3.55
N ILE A 64 -10.05 4.63 -2.47
CA ILE A 64 -9.77 4.17 -1.10
C ILE A 64 -11.11 3.80 -0.46
N LYS A 65 -11.22 2.58 0.03
CA LYS A 65 -12.36 2.14 0.82
C LYS A 65 -11.96 2.09 2.28
N TYR A 66 -12.59 2.90 3.08
CA TYR A 66 -12.54 2.78 4.53
C TYR A 66 -13.62 1.78 4.98
N PHE A 67 -13.31 0.92 5.96
CA PHE A 67 -14.22 -0.11 6.49
C PHE A 67 -14.61 -1.20 5.48
N ASP A 68 -13.67 -1.61 4.66
CA ASP A 68 -13.83 -2.70 3.70
C ASP A 68 -13.79 -4.06 4.42
N ILE A 69 -14.68 -4.97 4.06
CA ILE A 69 -14.79 -6.34 4.61
C ILE A 69 -14.57 -7.42 3.54
N ALA A 70 -14.31 -7.03 2.29
CA ALA A 70 -14.22 -7.94 1.16
C ALA A 70 -12.78 -8.34 0.83
N ASP A 71 -11.84 -7.43 1.04
CA ASP A 71 -10.49 -7.52 0.51
C ASP A 71 -9.47 -7.90 1.60
N GLY A 72 -9.73 -8.99 2.32
CA GLY A 72 -8.90 -9.55 3.38
C GLY A 72 -9.68 -9.83 4.66
N GLU A 73 -9.00 -10.39 5.67
CA GLU A 73 -9.63 -10.76 6.93
C GLU A 73 -9.92 -9.54 7.79
N GLY A 74 -11.11 -9.51 8.41
CA GLY A 74 -11.56 -8.43 9.29
C GLY A 74 -12.04 -7.19 8.55
N VAL A 75 -12.04 -6.03 9.23
CA VAL A 75 -12.39 -4.73 8.67
C VAL A 75 -11.11 -3.99 8.30
N ARG A 76 -11.02 -3.49 7.08
CA ARG A 76 -9.75 -2.98 6.55
C ARG A 76 -9.90 -1.60 5.90
N THR A 77 -8.81 -0.88 5.80
CA THR A 77 -8.69 0.22 4.84
C THR A 77 -8.04 -0.34 3.58
N SER A 78 -8.74 -0.24 2.44
CA SER A 78 -8.30 -0.82 1.17
C SER A 78 -7.91 0.29 0.19
N LEU A 79 -6.63 0.29 -0.22
CA LEU A 79 -6.06 1.20 -1.21
C LEU A 79 -6.07 0.52 -2.58
N PHE A 80 -6.81 1.08 -3.54
CA PHE A 80 -6.84 0.64 -4.92
C PHE A 80 -5.90 1.51 -5.76
N VAL A 81 -4.71 1.01 -6.07
CA VAL A 81 -3.75 1.72 -6.92
C VAL A 81 -4.21 1.78 -8.38
N SER A 82 -3.70 2.75 -9.14
CA SER A 82 -3.89 2.86 -10.59
C SER A 82 -2.65 2.35 -11.33
N GLY A 83 -2.88 1.83 -12.54
CA GLY A 83 -1.85 1.25 -13.38
C GLY A 83 -1.81 -0.28 -13.31
N CYS A 84 -2.07 -0.92 -14.45
CA CYS A 84 -1.98 -2.37 -14.61
C CYS A 84 -1.85 -2.73 -16.09
N ARG A 85 -0.81 -3.45 -16.45
CA ARG A 85 -0.55 -3.89 -17.84
C ARG A 85 -1.06 -5.30 -18.13
N ARG A 86 -1.71 -5.97 -17.15
CA ARG A 86 -2.15 -7.37 -17.29
C ARG A 86 -3.31 -7.57 -18.24
N GLY A 87 -4.28 -6.65 -18.27
CA GLY A 87 -5.43 -6.72 -19.17
C GLY A 87 -6.29 -7.98 -18.98
N CYS A 88 -6.49 -8.46 -17.76
CA CYS A 88 -7.24 -9.67 -17.44
C CYS A 88 -8.65 -9.61 -18.01
N LYS A 89 -9.09 -10.70 -18.68
CA LYS A 89 -10.46 -10.81 -19.19
C LYS A 89 -11.46 -10.71 -18.02
N ASN A 90 -12.46 -9.83 -18.18
CA ASN A 90 -13.48 -9.54 -17.17
C ASN A 90 -12.91 -9.04 -15.81
N CYS A 91 -11.81 -8.28 -15.87
CA CYS A 91 -11.29 -7.61 -14.68
C CYS A 91 -12.39 -6.74 -14.04
N PHE A 92 -12.62 -6.92 -12.74
CA PHE A 92 -13.64 -6.15 -11.99
C PHE A 92 -13.28 -4.67 -11.85
N ASN A 93 -11.98 -4.32 -11.99
CA ASN A 93 -11.47 -2.97 -11.80
C ASN A 93 -10.70 -2.46 -13.04
N SER A 94 -11.27 -2.66 -14.24
CA SER A 94 -10.63 -2.25 -15.50
C SER A 94 -10.40 -0.73 -15.61
N VAL A 95 -11.11 0.09 -14.84
CA VAL A 95 -10.90 1.55 -14.76
C VAL A 95 -9.54 1.90 -14.15
N ALA A 96 -8.96 1.03 -13.36
CA ALA A 96 -7.64 1.21 -12.74
C ALA A 96 -6.47 0.71 -13.63
N TRP A 97 -6.72 0.32 -14.90
CA TRP A 97 -5.61 -0.08 -15.80
C TRP A 97 -4.74 1.10 -16.21
N ASP A 98 -5.34 2.28 -16.38
CA ASP A 98 -4.61 3.50 -16.73
C ASP A 98 -3.85 4.00 -15.49
N PHE A 99 -2.54 4.21 -15.65
CA PHE A 99 -1.68 4.76 -14.60
C PHE A 99 -2.06 6.18 -14.19
N ALA A 100 -2.71 6.93 -15.09
CA ALA A 100 -3.20 8.28 -14.83
C ALA A 100 -4.63 8.31 -14.25
N ALA A 101 -5.28 7.16 -14.05
CA ALA A 101 -6.63 7.12 -13.49
C ALA A 101 -6.65 7.56 -12.03
N GLY A 102 -7.76 8.17 -11.61
CA GLY A 102 -8.00 8.57 -10.22
C GLY A 102 -7.23 9.82 -9.81
N GLU A 103 -6.70 9.82 -8.60
CA GLU A 103 -6.08 10.97 -7.95
C GLU A 103 -4.60 10.69 -7.63
N PRO A 104 -3.74 11.72 -7.52
CA PRO A 104 -2.36 11.56 -7.09
C PRO A 104 -2.27 10.99 -5.66
N PHE A 105 -1.41 9.99 -5.48
CA PHE A 105 -1.12 9.39 -4.18
C PHE A 105 -0.01 10.19 -3.50
N ASP A 106 -0.40 11.21 -2.76
CA ASP A 106 0.50 12.12 -2.08
C ASP A 106 0.58 11.85 -0.58
N ARG A 107 1.47 12.56 0.09
CA ARG A 107 1.70 12.44 1.54
C ARG A 107 0.44 12.70 2.38
N VAL A 108 -0.45 13.56 1.92
CA VAL A 108 -1.70 13.87 2.63
C VAL A 108 -2.65 12.67 2.59
N VAL A 109 -2.68 11.96 1.46
CA VAL A 109 -3.47 10.74 1.30
C VAL A 109 -2.87 9.61 2.15
N GLU A 110 -1.55 9.44 2.14
CA GLU A 110 -0.87 8.46 2.99
C GLU A 110 -1.18 8.67 4.47
N ASP A 111 -1.08 9.90 4.96
CA ASP A 111 -1.32 10.24 6.37
C ASP A 111 -2.78 9.93 6.77
N LYS A 112 -3.76 10.20 5.89
CA LYS A 112 -5.17 9.82 6.12
C LYS A 112 -5.39 8.32 6.20
N ILE A 113 -4.68 7.55 5.37
CA ILE A 113 -4.77 6.08 5.44
C ILE A 113 -4.17 5.60 6.77
N ILE A 114 -2.99 6.09 7.15
CA ILE A 114 -2.36 5.71 8.43
C ILE A 114 -3.26 6.08 9.61
N GLU A 115 -3.83 7.29 9.63
CA GLU A 115 -4.79 7.71 10.66
C GLU A 115 -6.01 6.79 10.73
N SER A 116 -6.52 6.33 9.58
CA SER A 116 -7.67 5.41 9.56
C SER A 116 -7.40 4.08 10.25
N LEU A 117 -6.14 3.64 10.27
CA LEU A 117 -5.74 2.38 10.91
C LEU A 117 -5.73 2.47 12.45
N ASP A 118 -5.76 3.68 13.03
CA ASP A 118 -5.82 3.86 14.49
C ASP A 118 -7.15 3.39 15.11
N HIS A 119 -8.20 3.27 14.31
CA HIS A 119 -9.48 2.78 14.81
C HIS A 119 -9.37 1.36 15.33
N PRO A 120 -9.86 1.05 16.54
CA PRO A 120 -9.66 -0.26 17.19
C PRO A 120 -10.34 -1.42 16.44
N PHE A 121 -11.33 -1.14 15.61
CA PHE A 121 -12.04 -2.14 14.80
C PHE A 121 -11.48 -2.31 13.39
N ILE A 122 -10.45 -1.58 13.00
CA ILE A 122 -9.75 -1.79 11.74
C ILE A 122 -8.64 -2.80 11.96
N ASP A 123 -8.63 -3.88 11.19
CA ASP A 123 -7.66 -4.99 11.32
C ASP A 123 -6.41 -4.78 10.46
N GLY A 124 -6.41 -3.79 9.58
CA GLY A 124 -5.21 -3.43 8.83
C GLY A 124 -5.44 -2.75 7.48
N LEU A 125 -4.37 -2.75 6.69
CA LEU A 125 -4.31 -2.18 5.35
C LEU A 125 -4.37 -3.30 4.31
N THR A 126 -5.14 -3.08 3.23
CA THR A 126 -5.07 -3.88 2.01
C THR A 126 -4.65 -3.01 0.83
N ILE A 127 -3.70 -3.47 0.05
CA ILE A 127 -3.21 -2.81 -1.16
C ILE A 127 -3.56 -3.70 -2.35
N LEU A 128 -4.34 -3.13 -3.28
CA LEU A 128 -4.85 -3.83 -4.45
C LEU A 128 -5.20 -2.80 -5.54
N GLY A 129 -6.05 -3.15 -6.49
CA GLY A 129 -6.62 -2.21 -7.46
C GLY A 129 -6.20 -2.50 -8.87
N GLY A 130 -5.29 -1.69 -9.48
CA GLY A 130 -4.58 -2.01 -10.70
C GLY A 130 -3.61 -3.17 -10.45
N GLU A 131 -2.32 -2.91 -10.46
CA GLU A 131 -1.30 -3.90 -10.08
C GLU A 131 -0.28 -3.22 -9.14
N PRO A 132 -0.33 -3.49 -7.83
CA PRO A 132 0.61 -2.90 -6.88
C PRO A 132 2.08 -3.21 -7.19
N MET A 133 2.35 -4.36 -7.83
CA MET A 133 3.70 -4.79 -8.14
C MET A 133 4.19 -4.35 -9.53
N GLU A 134 3.46 -3.49 -10.26
CA GLU A 134 4.06 -2.77 -11.40
C GLU A 134 5.23 -1.91 -10.90
N PRO A 135 6.36 -1.85 -11.61
CA PRO A 135 7.57 -1.13 -11.15
C PRO A 135 7.30 0.31 -10.70
N GLU A 136 6.44 1.03 -11.41
CA GLU A 136 6.08 2.41 -11.08
C GLU A 136 5.29 2.49 -9.77
N ASN A 137 4.39 1.54 -9.54
CA ASN A 137 3.59 1.48 -8.32
C ASN A 137 4.45 1.05 -7.12
N GLN A 138 5.37 0.10 -7.30
CA GLN A 138 6.31 -0.28 -6.25
C GLN A 138 7.13 0.92 -5.76
N ALA A 139 7.67 1.72 -6.70
CA ALA A 139 8.44 2.91 -6.36
C ALA A 139 7.61 3.94 -5.57
N GLY A 140 6.33 4.10 -5.89
CA GLY A 140 5.42 5.01 -5.17
C GLY A 140 4.91 4.45 -3.83
N LEU A 141 4.89 3.12 -3.65
CA LEU A 141 4.31 2.45 -2.48
C LEU A 141 5.32 2.17 -1.37
N VAL A 142 6.59 1.94 -1.71
CA VAL A 142 7.56 1.36 -0.77
C VAL A 142 7.69 2.18 0.51
N ASP A 143 7.88 3.49 0.42
CA ASP A 143 8.06 4.37 1.58
C ASP A 143 6.77 4.47 2.41
N PHE A 144 5.61 4.47 1.76
CA PHE A 144 4.32 4.43 2.45
C PHE A 144 4.13 3.13 3.24
N ILE A 145 4.40 1.98 2.61
CA ILE A 145 4.25 0.66 3.26
C ILE A 145 5.19 0.56 4.48
N GLU A 146 6.44 1.03 4.34
CA GLU A 146 7.39 1.05 5.46
C GLU A 146 6.93 1.97 6.60
N ARG A 147 6.31 3.12 6.29
CA ARG A 147 5.70 4.00 7.30
C ARG A 147 4.56 3.31 8.03
N VAL A 148 3.68 2.62 7.30
CA VAL A 148 2.60 1.84 7.92
C VAL A 148 3.19 0.77 8.83
N ARG A 149 4.21 0.03 8.39
CA ARG A 149 4.87 -1.00 9.17
C ARG A 149 5.60 -0.44 10.40
N ALA A 150 6.18 0.75 10.29
CA ALA A 150 6.81 1.43 11.42
C ALA A 150 5.77 1.89 12.46
N ALA A 151 4.61 2.37 12.02
CA ALA A 151 3.51 2.75 12.92
C ALA A 151 2.85 1.52 13.57
N TYR A 152 2.73 0.42 12.82
CA TYR A 152 2.09 -0.82 13.25
C TYR A 152 3.04 -2.01 13.03
N PRO A 153 3.95 -2.29 13.95
CA PRO A 153 4.88 -3.43 13.86
C PRO A 153 4.14 -4.77 13.75
N SER A 154 4.80 -5.77 13.17
CA SER A 154 4.26 -7.13 13.10
C SER A 154 3.85 -7.62 14.50
N GLY A 155 2.65 -8.20 14.61
CA GLY A 155 2.07 -8.61 15.89
C GLY A 155 1.34 -7.51 16.67
N SER A 156 1.25 -6.28 16.15
CA SER A 156 0.47 -5.18 16.76
C SER A 156 -1.06 -5.38 16.68
N GLY A 157 -1.52 -6.41 15.97
CA GLY A 157 -2.92 -6.64 15.65
C GLY A 157 -3.37 -5.97 14.34
N LYS A 158 -2.50 -5.19 13.68
CA LYS A 158 -2.74 -4.61 12.36
C LYS A 158 -1.91 -5.35 11.30
N THR A 159 -2.56 -5.83 10.25
CA THR A 159 -1.92 -6.60 9.18
C THR A 159 -1.88 -5.82 7.86
N ILE A 160 -0.86 -6.06 7.05
CA ILE A 160 -0.73 -5.50 5.70
C ILE A 160 -0.91 -6.62 4.68
N TRP A 161 -1.94 -6.52 3.86
CA TRP A 161 -2.26 -7.42 2.77
C TRP A 161 -1.92 -6.76 1.44
N CYS A 162 -1.41 -7.54 0.48
CA CYS A 162 -1.21 -7.09 -0.89
C CYS A 162 -1.77 -8.12 -1.86
N PHE A 163 -2.49 -7.64 -2.88
CA PHE A 163 -2.99 -8.46 -3.97
C PHE A 163 -2.18 -8.14 -5.22
N THR A 164 -1.68 -9.16 -5.88
CA THR A 164 -0.96 -9.03 -7.14
C THR A 164 -1.38 -10.11 -8.13
N GLY A 165 -1.37 -9.79 -9.40
CA GLY A 165 -1.50 -10.79 -10.43
C GLY A 165 -0.18 -11.52 -10.77
N ASP A 166 0.97 -11.12 -10.19
CA ASP A 166 2.21 -11.88 -10.26
C ASP A 166 2.16 -13.09 -9.31
N VAL A 167 2.88 -14.12 -9.63
CA VAL A 167 3.23 -15.15 -8.65
C VAL A 167 4.49 -14.71 -7.88
N LEU A 168 4.63 -15.17 -6.64
CA LEU A 168 5.77 -14.78 -5.79
C LEU A 168 7.12 -15.00 -6.49
N GLU A 169 7.23 -16.03 -7.31
CA GLU A 169 8.42 -16.39 -8.10
C GLU A 169 8.80 -15.27 -9.10
N GLU A 170 7.83 -14.53 -9.65
CA GLU A 170 8.06 -13.39 -10.55
C GLU A 170 8.54 -12.13 -9.79
N LEU A 171 8.35 -12.09 -8.48
CA LEU A 171 8.79 -11.02 -7.59
C LEU A 171 10.17 -11.29 -6.95
N MET A 172 10.77 -12.48 -7.17
CA MET A 172 12.11 -12.80 -6.68
C MET A 172 13.20 -12.24 -7.59
N PRO A 173 14.45 -12.13 -7.12
CA PRO A 173 15.57 -11.66 -7.93
C PRO A 173 15.68 -12.38 -9.27
N GLY A 174 15.63 -11.60 -10.36
CA GLY A 174 15.58 -12.13 -11.73
C GLY A 174 14.18 -12.40 -12.27
N GLY A 175 13.15 -12.26 -11.46
CA GLY A 175 11.75 -12.32 -11.88
C GLY A 175 11.32 -11.07 -12.66
N ARG A 176 10.17 -11.17 -13.32
CA ARG A 176 9.69 -10.16 -14.28
C ARG A 176 9.44 -8.79 -13.66
N HIS A 177 8.89 -8.74 -12.45
CA HIS A 177 8.54 -7.51 -11.75
C HIS A 177 9.40 -7.26 -10.50
N HIS A 178 10.53 -7.99 -10.37
CA HIS A 178 11.49 -7.67 -9.31
C HIS A 178 12.19 -6.34 -9.62
N THR A 179 12.16 -5.43 -8.67
CA THR A 179 12.82 -4.13 -8.67
C THR A 179 13.74 -4.03 -7.46
N GLU A 180 14.50 -2.94 -7.35
CA GLU A 180 15.36 -2.64 -6.19
C GLU A 180 14.59 -2.46 -4.87
N VAL A 181 13.27 -2.22 -4.94
CA VAL A 181 12.42 -2.00 -3.76
C VAL A 181 11.51 -3.19 -3.44
N THR A 182 11.40 -4.19 -4.31
CA THR A 182 10.50 -5.33 -4.14
C THR A 182 10.71 -6.05 -2.81
N ASP A 183 11.98 -6.34 -2.46
CA ASP A 183 12.29 -7.05 -1.22
C ASP A 183 11.88 -6.25 0.02
N ARG A 184 11.98 -4.91 -0.03
CA ARG A 184 11.53 -4.02 1.06
C ARG A 184 10.02 -4.10 1.23
N ILE A 185 9.27 -4.09 0.12
CA ILE A 185 7.81 -4.24 0.14
C ILE A 185 7.43 -5.60 0.73
N LEU A 186 7.97 -6.70 0.17
CA LEU A 186 7.68 -8.05 0.63
C LEU A 186 8.01 -8.27 2.11
N ALA A 187 9.06 -7.63 2.62
CA ALA A 187 9.43 -7.69 4.04
C ALA A 187 8.37 -7.07 4.96
N CYS A 188 7.59 -6.13 4.45
CA CYS A 188 6.53 -5.45 5.22
C CYS A 188 5.17 -6.14 5.17
N LEU A 189 4.93 -7.07 4.24
CA LEU A 189 3.63 -7.72 4.09
C LEU A 189 3.43 -8.82 5.13
N ASP A 190 2.20 -8.95 5.63
CA ASP A 190 1.76 -10.11 6.42
C ASP A 190 1.14 -11.17 5.51
N MET A 191 0.38 -10.74 4.50
CA MET A 191 -0.29 -11.63 3.55
C MET A 191 -0.06 -11.15 2.12
N LEU A 192 0.15 -12.11 1.22
CA LEU A 192 0.22 -11.86 -0.23
C LEU A 192 -0.81 -12.75 -0.93
N VAL A 193 -1.77 -12.12 -1.62
CA VAL A 193 -2.65 -12.84 -2.55
C VAL A 193 -2.03 -12.72 -3.93
N ASP A 194 -1.47 -13.82 -4.42
CA ASP A 194 -0.67 -13.86 -5.63
C ASP A 194 -1.32 -14.69 -6.76
N GLY A 195 -0.86 -14.43 -7.97
CA GLY A 195 -1.25 -15.13 -9.19
C GLY A 195 -2.31 -14.40 -10.02
N PRO A 196 -2.25 -14.59 -11.36
CA PRO A 196 -3.16 -13.92 -12.28
C PRO A 196 -4.59 -14.38 -12.10
N PHE A 197 -5.56 -13.46 -12.24
CA PHE A 197 -6.96 -13.84 -12.34
C PHE A 197 -7.21 -14.57 -13.65
N VAL A 198 -7.76 -15.76 -13.56
CA VAL A 198 -8.13 -16.61 -14.70
C VAL A 198 -9.63 -16.84 -14.70
N GLN A 199 -10.33 -16.27 -15.70
CA GLN A 199 -11.80 -16.33 -15.78
C GLN A 199 -12.36 -17.75 -15.78
N ASP A 200 -11.69 -18.69 -16.42
CA ASP A 200 -12.15 -20.09 -16.52
C ASP A 200 -11.99 -20.86 -15.21
N LEU A 201 -11.25 -20.30 -14.25
CA LEU A 201 -11.04 -20.81 -12.90
C LEU A 201 -11.74 -19.96 -11.83
N TYR A 202 -12.63 -19.05 -12.25
CA TYR A 202 -13.41 -18.21 -11.34
C TYR A 202 -14.30 -19.05 -10.45
N ASP A 203 -14.27 -18.77 -9.14
CA ASP A 203 -15.11 -19.42 -8.15
C ASP A 203 -15.42 -18.42 -7.01
N ILE A 204 -16.70 -18.06 -6.91
CA ILE A 204 -17.19 -17.10 -5.90
C ILE A 204 -17.13 -17.63 -4.46
N THR A 205 -16.94 -18.93 -4.29
CA THR A 205 -16.84 -19.54 -2.94
C THR A 205 -15.44 -19.39 -2.33
N LEU A 206 -14.45 -19.00 -3.14
CA LEU A 206 -13.08 -18.79 -2.67
C LEU A 206 -12.98 -17.54 -1.80
N ARG A 207 -12.38 -17.67 -0.63
CA ARG A 207 -12.11 -16.51 0.24
C ARG A 207 -10.92 -15.74 -0.27
N PHE A 208 -11.07 -14.41 -0.36
CA PHE A 208 -10.03 -13.43 -0.70
C PHE A 208 -9.30 -13.64 -2.04
N ARG A 209 -9.86 -14.39 -2.97
CA ARG A 209 -9.30 -14.64 -4.31
C ARG A 209 -10.42 -14.88 -5.30
N GLY A 210 -10.19 -14.50 -6.56
CA GLY A 210 -11.22 -14.59 -7.61
C GLY A 210 -11.16 -15.89 -8.41
N SER A 211 -10.02 -16.58 -8.46
CA SER A 211 -9.84 -17.82 -9.23
C SER A 211 -8.98 -18.83 -8.48
N SER A 212 -9.22 -20.11 -8.72
CA SER A 212 -8.65 -21.20 -7.92
C SER A 212 -7.13 -21.38 -8.06
N ASN A 213 -6.53 -20.82 -9.10
CA ASN A 213 -5.07 -20.78 -9.28
C ASN A 213 -4.35 -19.77 -8.40
N GLN A 214 -5.06 -18.78 -7.84
CA GLN A 214 -4.45 -17.78 -6.96
C GLN A 214 -4.15 -18.38 -5.59
N ARG A 215 -3.09 -17.91 -4.95
CA ARG A 215 -2.66 -18.35 -3.62
C ARG A 215 -2.86 -17.22 -2.61
N VAL A 216 -3.22 -17.56 -1.38
CA VAL A 216 -3.15 -16.65 -0.23
C VAL A 216 -1.96 -17.11 0.60
N ILE A 217 -0.88 -16.36 0.58
CA ILE A 217 0.40 -16.71 1.19
C ILE A 217 0.53 -16.00 2.54
N ASP A 218 0.78 -16.74 3.60
CA ASP A 218 1.20 -16.20 4.89
C ASP A 218 2.68 -15.82 4.80
N MET A 219 2.95 -14.54 4.65
CA MET A 219 4.31 -14.02 4.46
C MET A 219 5.15 -14.15 5.74
N ASN A 220 4.53 -14.11 6.92
CA ASN A 220 5.24 -14.29 8.19
C ASN A 220 5.70 -15.73 8.35
N ALA A 221 4.81 -16.70 8.12
CA ALA A 221 5.15 -18.12 8.15
C ALA A 221 6.16 -18.50 7.06
N THR A 222 6.00 -17.94 5.85
CA THR A 222 6.89 -18.14 4.71
C THR A 222 8.31 -17.65 5.03
N ARG A 223 8.48 -16.43 5.56
CA ARG A 223 9.79 -15.91 5.99
C ARG A 223 10.42 -16.74 7.08
N ALA A 224 9.65 -17.11 8.10
CA ALA A 224 10.15 -17.93 9.20
C ALA A 224 10.63 -19.32 8.72
N ARG A 225 9.96 -19.90 7.72
CA ARG A 225 10.36 -21.16 7.10
C ARG A 225 11.61 -20.98 6.25
N ALA A 226 11.65 -19.95 5.40
CA ALA A 226 12.81 -19.66 4.56
C ALA A 226 14.09 -19.48 5.38
N GLU A 227 14.02 -18.71 6.48
CA GLU A 227 15.13 -18.50 7.41
C GLU A 227 15.56 -19.81 8.08
N ARG A 228 14.62 -20.60 8.60
CA ARG A 228 14.90 -21.88 9.28
C ARG A 228 15.54 -22.89 8.35
N GLU A 229 15.13 -22.96 7.08
CA GLU A 229 15.57 -23.94 6.11
C GLU A 229 16.74 -23.44 5.25
N GLY A 230 17.05 -22.14 5.30
CA GLY A 230 18.13 -21.51 4.50
C GLY A 230 17.85 -21.54 2.99
N VAL A 231 16.57 -21.39 2.60
CA VAL A 231 16.11 -21.42 1.19
C VAL A 231 15.53 -20.08 0.76
N ALA A 232 15.29 -19.91 -0.55
CA ALA A 232 14.64 -18.72 -1.06
C ALA A 232 13.19 -18.63 -0.58
N LEU A 233 12.64 -17.41 -0.55
CA LEU A 233 11.28 -17.14 -0.08
C LEU A 233 10.23 -17.95 -0.88
N CYS A 234 10.39 -18.02 -2.20
CA CYS A 234 9.49 -18.78 -3.09
C CYS A 234 9.57 -20.31 -2.89
N ASP A 235 10.68 -20.85 -2.34
CA ASP A 235 10.82 -22.27 -2.04
C ASP A 235 10.21 -22.64 -0.67
N ALA A 236 9.90 -21.64 0.15
CA ALA A 236 9.40 -21.80 1.51
C ALA A 236 7.94 -21.37 1.68
N VAL A 237 7.17 -21.29 0.59
CA VAL A 237 5.77 -20.79 0.63
C VAL A 237 4.93 -21.55 1.64
N GLU A 238 4.31 -20.81 2.56
CA GLU A 238 3.29 -21.28 3.49
C GLU A 238 1.97 -20.61 3.15
N LEU A 239 0.95 -21.43 2.89
CA LEU A 239 -0.37 -20.94 2.53
C LEU A 239 -1.17 -20.59 3.79
N TRP A 240 -1.87 -19.48 3.74
CA TRP A 240 -2.87 -19.13 4.72
C TRP A 240 -3.91 -20.25 4.83
N ARG A 241 -4.18 -20.68 6.04
CA ARG A 241 -5.17 -21.73 6.31
C ARG A 241 -6.44 -21.07 6.77
N ASP A 242 -7.50 -21.32 6.01
CA ASP A 242 -8.85 -20.97 6.44
C ASP A 242 -9.15 -21.70 7.75
N ASP A 243 -9.54 -20.97 8.80
CA ASP A 243 -9.97 -21.62 10.05
C ASP A 243 -11.25 -22.41 9.75
N PRO A 244 -11.28 -23.73 10.01
CA PRO A 244 -12.45 -24.56 9.76
C PRO A 244 -13.72 -24.11 10.50
N VAL A 245 -13.61 -23.25 11.51
CA VAL A 245 -14.76 -22.62 12.19
C VAL A 245 -15.63 -21.80 11.26
N TYR A 246 -15.07 -21.24 10.17
CA TYR A 246 -15.82 -20.43 9.19
C TYR A 246 -16.20 -21.20 7.91
N SER A 247 -15.79 -22.45 7.76
CA SER A 247 -16.11 -23.27 6.58
C SER A 247 -17.48 -23.99 6.67
N THR A 248 -18.29 -23.74 7.69
CA THR A 248 -19.56 -24.44 7.92
C THR A 248 -20.79 -23.73 7.36
N HIS A 249 -20.69 -23.03 6.24
CA HIS A 249 -21.86 -22.72 5.43
C HIS A 249 -22.02 -23.74 4.30
N THR A 250 -22.17 -25.00 4.66
CA THR A 250 -22.90 -25.95 3.81
C THR A 250 -24.39 -25.60 3.93
N MET A 251 -24.91 -24.91 2.91
CA MET A 251 -26.35 -24.91 2.65
C MET A 251 -26.76 -26.24 2.02
#